data_de1b03f530a35b88943f36ec6e7d813d
#
_entry.id   de1b03f530a35b88943f36ec6e7d813d
#
_cell.length_a   1.000
_cell.length_b   1.000
_cell.length_c   1.000
_cell.angle_alpha   90.00
_cell.angle_beta   90.00
_cell.angle_gamma   90.00
#
_symmetry.space_group_name_H-M   'P 1'
#
loop_
_entity.id
_entity.type
_entity.pdbx_description
1 polymer ?
#
loop_
_entity_poly.entity_id
_entity_poly.type
_entity_poly.pdbx_seq_one_letter_code
_entity_poly.pdbx_strand_id
1 'polypeptide(L)'
;ACCLVTIGIAMVRTKEIRPSDRELAEIRAASKSIGATVSEIAQAVKVMPVGMHKIGLAFLFQWYAMFIYWQFVSVSVAESVWNAAPDTPEYEEAAAWTGLMNGAYNFFTMVSALFLLPLCVRFGGKAVHAGCLALVAVSLAALSQITNQYLTLVPMIGLGIAWASMVGVPYLMVASMVPRERTGVYMGILNMMIVVPMLIQTLTFGWIFENLLGSRGTNAMLVAGALLGCAAIAMLWVNPPHSDEDSPVMPLGADRHITAYDRVVVGSDGSPSAMEAVRRAHEIAAAGEASMVVVTAYDPGEPPEQGDLVAGRRRLYGKEAARDAMHRTVADLTSDRVRSVEQDIVAADPVEALLEVAHRDHGSLIVVGNRGLGAHEGEALGSVPREILKNAYCDVVVIQTSDLDQKV
;
A
#
# COMPACT_ATOMS: atom_id res chain seq x y z
N ALA A 1 7.11 27.70 -10.92
CA ALA A 1 7.14 28.31 -9.58
C ALA A 1 6.41 27.44 -8.54
N CYS A 2 5.13 27.07 -8.75
CA CYS A 2 4.35 26.28 -7.77
C CYS A 2 5.01 24.92 -7.44
N CYS A 3 5.51 24.16 -8.43
CA CYS A 3 6.17 22.88 -8.21
C CYS A 3 7.42 23.00 -7.32
N LEU A 4 8.22 24.03 -7.49
CA LEU A 4 9.40 24.26 -6.65
C LEU A 4 9.02 24.57 -5.21
N VAL A 5 7.94 25.32 -5.01
CA VAL A 5 7.44 25.65 -3.67
C VAL A 5 6.89 24.39 -2.98
N THR A 6 6.08 23.59 -3.67
CA THR A 6 5.52 22.36 -3.10
C THR A 6 6.59 21.30 -2.81
N ILE A 7 7.58 21.14 -3.69
CA ILE A 7 8.73 20.26 -3.45
C ILE A 7 9.54 20.77 -2.26
N GLY A 8 9.82 22.08 -2.19
CA GLY A 8 10.53 22.68 -1.08
C GLY A 8 9.83 22.47 0.27
N ILE A 9 8.50 22.66 0.33
CA ILE A 9 7.70 22.41 1.54
C ILE A 9 7.74 20.92 1.92
N ALA A 10 7.63 20.02 0.94
CA ALA A 10 7.70 18.58 1.19
C ALA A 10 9.08 18.19 1.76
N MET A 11 10.18 18.65 1.17
CA MET A 11 11.55 18.37 1.63
C MET A 11 11.82 18.89 3.04
N VAL A 12 11.29 20.06 3.39
CA VAL A 12 11.49 20.65 4.74
C VAL A 12 10.64 19.93 5.80
N ARG A 13 9.45 19.43 5.43
CA ARG A 13 8.53 18.76 6.38
C ARG A 13 8.73 17.26 6.50
N THR A 14 9.34 16.62 5.52
CA THR A 14 9.61 15.18 5.57
C THR A 14 10.88 14.93 6.37
N LYS A 15 10.74 14.29 7.54
CA LYS A 15 11.90 13.78 8.28
C LYS A 15 12.38 12.50 7.62
N GLU A 16 13.59 12.55 7.05
CA GLU A 16 14.28 11.33 6.63
C GLU A 16 14.60 10.45 7.85
N ILE A 17 14.08 9.24 7.87
CA ILE A 17 14.51 8.21 8.82
C ILE A 17 15.82 7.66 8.25
N ARG A 18 16.95 8.08 8.82
CA ARG A 18 18.25 7.55 8.41
C ARG A 18 18.37 6.10 8.85
N PRO A 19 18.74 5.19 7.94
CA PRO A 19 19.02 3.80 8.31
C PRO A 19 20.13 3.78 9.38
N SER A 20 20.06 2.83 10.29
CA SER A 20 21.11 2.59 11.28
C SER A 20 22.42 2.21 10.59
N ASP A 21 23.55 2.40 11.26
CA ASP A 21 24.87 2.04 10.71
C ASP A 21 24.96 0.55 10.36
N ARG A 22 24.22 -0.30 11.07
CA ARG A 22 24.10 -1.74 10.80
C ARG A 22 23.34 -2.00 9.51
N GLU A 23 22.19 -1.37 9.30
CA GLU A 23 21.41 -1.46 8.06
C GLU A 23 22.20 -0.93 6.86
N LEU A 24 22.96 0.18 7.03
CA LEU A 24 23.84 0.72 6.00
C LEU A 24 24.96 -0.27 5.65
N ALA A 25 25.52 -0.97 6.63
CA ALA A 25 26.53 -1.99 6.40
C ALA A 25 25.94 -3.21 5.66
N GLU A 26 24.73 -3.63 6.00
CA GLU A 26 23.99 -4.71 5.33
C GLU A 26 23.62 -4.32 3.88
N ILE A 27 23.13 -3.11 3.64
CA ILE A 27 22.85 -2.59 2.29
C ILE A 27 24.12 -2.55 1.44
N ARG A 28 25.27 -2.10 2.02
CA ARG A 28 26.55 -2.08 1.30
C ARG A 28 27.10 -3.49 1.03
N ALA A 29 26.94 -4.40 1.96
CA ALA A 29 27.33 -5.81 1.80
C ALA A 29 26.45 -6.54 0.77
N ALA A 30 25.18 -6.16 0.65
CA ALA A 30 24.22 -6.68 -0.32
C ALA A 30 24.37 -6.08 -1.71
N SER A 31 25.40 -5.24 -1.99
CA SER A 31 25.69 -4.69 -3.32
C SER A 31 25.91 -5.83 -4.33
N LYS A 32 24.85 -6.18 -5.03
CA LYS A 32 24.82 -7.27 -6.01
C LYS A 32 25.35 -6.79 -7.36
N SER A 33 25.99 -7.69 -8.11
CA SER A 33 26.31 -7.43 -9.50
C SER A 33 25.03 -7.20 -10.32
N ILE A 34 25.10 -6.43 -11.42
CA ILE A 34 23.95 -6.18 -12.32
C ILE A 34 23.29 -7.50 -12.74
N GLY A 35 24.07 -8.56 -13.03
CA GLY A 35 23.54 -9.87 -13.37
C GLY A 35 22.72 -10.51 -12.23
N ALA A 36 23.14 -10.37 -11.00
CA ALA A 36 22.39 -10.85 -9.83
C ALA A 36 21.06 -10.08 -9.66
N THR A 37 21.07 -8.78 -9.87
CA THR A 37 19.85 -7.94 -9.82
C THR A 37 18.87 -8.32 -10.91
N VAL A 38 19.33 -8.54 -12.15
CA VAL A 38 18.47 -9.01 -13.26
C VAL A 38 17.88 -10.38 -12.96
N SER A 39 18.67 -11.30 -12.42
CA SER A 39 18.20 -12.64 -12.01
C SER A 39 17.13 -12.55 -10.91
N GLU A 40 17.31 -11.67 -9.94
CA GLU A 40 16.34 -11.42 -8.86
C GLU A 40 15.02 -10.86 -9.39
N ILE A 41 15.08 -9.89 -10.33
CA ILE A 41 13.89 -9.35 -10.98
C ILE A 41 13.17 -10.44 -11.79
N ALA A 42 13.91 -11.25 -12.57
CA ALA A 42 13.33 -12.34 -13.33
C ALA A 42 12.66 -13.39 -12.42
N GLN A 43 13.25 -13.67 -11.27
CA GLN A 43 12.67 -14.55 -10.27
C GLN A 43 11.43 -13.93 -9.61
N ALA A 44 11.47 -12.63 -9.29
CA ALA A 44 10.32 -11.90 -8.76
C ALA A 44 9.13 -11.92 -9.74
N VAL A 45 9.38 -11.78 -11.05
CA VAL A 45 8.34 -11.89 -12.09
C VAL A 45 7.72 -13.29 -12.13
N LYS A 46 8.50 -14.35 -11.93
CA LYS A 46 7.99 -15.74 -11.92
C LYS A 46 7.08 -16.05 -10.73
N VAL A 47 7.40 -15.50 -9.56
CA VAL A 47 6.62 -15.71 -8.31
C VAL A 47 5.62 -14.58 -8.06
N MET A 48 5.45 -13.69 -9.01
CA MET A 48 4.54 -12.55 -8.95
C MET A 48 3.08 -13.03 -8.83
N PRO A 49 2.25 -12.38 -7.99
CA PRO A 49 0.83 -12.71 -7.88
C PRO A 49 0.11 -12.69 -9.23
N VAL A 50 -0.79 -13.65 -9.48
CA VAL A 50 -1.56 -13.75 -10.73
C VAL A 50 -2.32 -12.45 -11.03
N GLY A 51 -2.80 -11.74 -10.00
CA GLY A 51 -3.41 -10.42 -10.13
C GLY A 51 -2.52 -9.39 -10.82
N MET A 52 -1.22 -9.38 -10.52
CA MET A 52 -0.26 -8.48 -11.16
C MET A 52 -0.01 -8.83 -12.65
N HIS A 53 0.01 -10.12 -13.02
CA HIS A 53 0.10 -10.51 -14.44
C HIS A 53 -1.09 -9.98 -15.24
N LYS A 54 -2.29 -10.05 -14.66
CA LYS A 54 -3.51 -9.52 -15.29
C LYS A 54 -3.50 -7.98 -15.39
N ILE A 55 -2.98 -7.28 -14.35
CA ILE A 55 -2.73 -5.83 -14.43
C ILE A 55 -1.72 -5.54 -15.56
N GLY A 56 -0.66 -6.33 -15.69
CA GLY A 56 0.31 -6.20 -16.76
C GLY A 56 -0.31 -6.31 -18.16
N LEU A 57 -1.29 -7.21 -18.34
CA LEU A 57 -2.04 -7.31 -19.60
C LEU A 57 -2.89 -6.04 -19.86
N ALA A 58 -3.58 -5.52 -18.86
CA ALA A 58 -4.32 -4.27 -18.99
C ALA A 58 -3.38 -3.10 -19.30
N PHE A 59 -2.22 -3.06 -18.65
CA PHE A 59 -1.18 -2.05 -18.86
C PHE A 59 -0.57 -2.09 -20.27
N LEU A 60 -0.45 -3.29 -20.85
CA LEU A 60 0.02 -3.43 -22.24
C LEU A 60 -0.85 -2.61 -23.19
N PHE A 61 -2.17 -2.76 -23.11
CA PHE A 61 -3.10 -2.00 -23.94
C PHE A 61 -3.18 -0.53 -23.53
N GLN A 62 -3.25 -0.25 -22.23
CA GLN A 62 -3.40 1.10 -21.68
C GLN A 62 -2.23 2.01 -22.07
N TRP A 63 -1.00 1.59 -21.80
CA TRP A 63 0.17 2.42 -22.00
C TRP A 63 0.60 2.51 -23.47
N TYR A 64 0.32 1.47 -24.25
CA TYR A 64 0.44 1.54 -25.69
C TYR A 64 -0.51 2.60 -26.27
N ALA A 65 -1.78 2.60 -25.83
CA ALA A 65 -2.78 3.56 -26.29
C ALA A 65 -2.50 4.99 -25.84
N MET A 66 -2.07 5.19 -24.59
CA MET A 66 -1.74 6.53 -24.07
C MET A 66 -0.57 7.15 -24.84
N PHE A 67 0.40 6.33 -25.25
CA PHE A 67 1.53 6.83 -26.02
C PHE A 67 1.12 7.21 -27.46
N ILE A 68 0.15 6.49 -28.06
CA ILE A 68 -0.49 6.91 -29.32
C ILE A 68 -1.16 8.28 -29.13
N TYR A 69 -1.95 8.46 -28.07
CA TYR A 69 -2.61 9.72 -27.79
C TYR A 69 -1.62 10.88 -27.74
N TRP A 70 -0.56 10.79 -26.95
CA TRP A 70 0.40 11.89 -26.80
C TRP A 70 1.14 12.23 -28.10
N GLN A 71 1.43 11.25 -28.93
CA GLN A 71 2.14 11.48 -30.19
C GLN A 71 1.25 12.02 -31.31
N PHE A 72 -0.02 11.60 -31.34
CA PHE A 72 -0.86 11.84 -32.53
C PHE A 72 -2.09 12.73 -32.26
N VAL A 73 -2.31 13.20 -31.02
CA VAL A 73 -3.47 14.06 -30.72
C VAL A 73 -3.44 15.38 -31.49
N SER A 74 -2.27 16.02 -31.62
CA SER A 74 -2.14 17.27 -32.37
C SER A 74 -2.45 17.06 -33.85
N VAL A 75 -1.94 15.96 -34.45
CA VAL A 75 -2.25 15.57 -35.82
C VAL A 75 -3.73 15.33 -36.03
N SER A 76 -4.37 14.62 -35.08
CA SER A 76 -5.81 14.31 -35.11
C SER A 76 -6.66 15.56 -35.06
N VAL A 77 -6.34 16.48 -34.17
CA VAL A 77 -7.08 17.75 -33.99
C VAL A 77 -6.88 18.67 -35.19
N ALA A 78 -5.65 18.78 -35.68
CA ALA A 78 -5.36 19.57 -36.91
C ALA A 78 -6.16 19.05 -38.10
N GLU A 79 -6.19 17.73 -38.31
CA GLU A 79 -6.95 17.10 -39.37
C GLU A 79 -8.47 17.33 -39.21
N SER A 80 -9.03 17.07 -38.04
CA SER A 80 -10.48 17.05 -37.82
C SER A 80 -11.11 18.43 -37.70
N VAL A 81 -10.42 19.41 -37.09
CA VAL A 81 -10.95 20.73 -36.78
C VAL A 81 -10.50 21.81 -37.76
N TRP A 82 -9.21 21.79 -38.14
CA TRP A 82 -8.64 22.80 -39.05
C TRP A 82 -8.48 22.30 -40.46
N ASN A 83 -8.68 21.01 -40.74
CA ASN A 83 -8.39 20.36 -42.02
C ASN A 83 -6.98 20.69 -42.52
N ALA A 84 -6.02 20.79 -41.57
CA ALA A 84 -4.66 21.24 -41.82
C ALA A 84 -3.68 20.08 -41.96
N ALA A 85 -2.75 20.20 -42.89
CA ALA A 85 -1.62 19.30 -43.05
C ALA A 85 -0.45 19.74 -42.14
N PRO A 86 0.47 18.84 -41.78
CA PRO A 86 1.73 19.21 -41.15
C PRO A 86 2.45 20.34 -41.87
N ASP A 87 3.20 21.14 -41.13
CA ASP A 87 3.98 22.27 -41.63
C ASP A 87 3.16 23.47 -42.24
N THR A 88 1.89 23.56 -41.85
CA THR A 88 1.05 24.72 -42.18
C THR A 88 0.82 25.62 -40.97
N PRO A 89 0.52 26.94 -41.14
CA PRO A 89 0.19 27.83 -40.03
C PRO A 89 -1.04 27.36 -39.20
N GLU A 90 -2.01 26.76 -39.86
CA GLU A 90 -3.21 26.20 -39.26
C GLU A 90 -2.88 24.98 -38.38
N TYR A 91 -1.82 24.22 -38.75
CA TYR A 91 -1.34 23.14 -37.91
C TYR A 91 -0.68 23.66 -36.63
N GLU A 92 0.05 24.77 -36.68
CA GLU A 92 0.63 25.39 -35.50
C GLU A 92 -0.48 25.90 -34.53
N GLU A 93 -1.56 26.46 -35.10
CA GLU A 93 -2.73 26.86 -34.28
C GLU A 93 -3.40 25.66 -33.61
N ALA A 94 -3.60 24.57 -34.34
CA ALA A 94 -4.14 23.32 -33.79
C ALA A 94 -3.22 22.71 -32.71
N ALA A 95 -1.91 22.78 -32.88
CA ALA A 95 -0.94 22.34 -31.90
C ALA A 95 -0.99 23.17 -30.61
N ALA A 96 -1.12 24.49 -30.74
CA ALA A 96 -1.31 25.39 -29.61
C ALA A 96 -2.62 25.09 -28.86
N TRP A 97 -3.72 24.85 -29.61
CA TRP A 97 -5.00 24.44 -29.03
C TRP A 97 -4.90 23.09 -28.28
N THR A 98 -4.17 22.15 -28.84
CA THR A 98 -3.91 20.86 -28.19
C THR A 98 -3.15 21.05 -26.87
N GLY A 99 -2.27 22.05 -26.78
CA GLY A 99 -1.66 22.45 -25.50
C GLY A 99 -2.69 22.87 -24.46
N LEU A 100 -3.73 23.65 -24.87
CA LEU A 100 -4.84 24.02 -24.00
C LEU A 100 -5.66 22.78 -23.58
N MET A 101 -5.96 21.86 -24.50
CA MET A 101 -6.64 20.60 -24.21
C MET A 101 -5.88 19.77 -23.17
N ASN A 102 -4.54 19.70 -23.28
CA ASN A 102 -3.69 19.03 -22.31
C ASN A 102 -3.72 19.74 -20.94
N GLY A 103 -3.78 21.06 -20.91
CA GLY A 103 -4.03 21.82 -19.68
C GLY A 103 -5.38 21.50 -19.05
N ALA A 104 -6.42 21.42 -19.85
CA ALA A 104 -7.78 21.11 -19.41
C ALA A 104 -7.87 19.71 -18.79
N TYR A 105 -7.36 18.65 -19.44
CA TYR A 105 -7.44 17.32 -18.82
C TYR A 105 -6.62 17.23 -17.53
N ASN A 106 -5.48 17.91 -17.40
CA ASN A 106 -4.73 17.96 -16.15
C ASN A 106 -5.51 18.66 -15.03
N PHE A 107 -6.27 19.70 -15.34
CA PHE A 107 -7.19 20.32 -14.38
C PHE A 107 -8.25 19.30 -13.90
N PHE A 108 -8.90 18.59 -14.81
CA PHE A 108 -9.88 17.55 -14.45
C PHE A 108 -9.24 16.39 -13.69
N THR A 109 -7.98 16.04 -13.97
CA THR A 109 -7.21 15.07 -13.20
C THR A 109 -7.07 15.49 -11.74
N MET A 110 -6.68 16.74 -11.51
CA MET A 110 -6.53 17.28 -10.15
C MET A 110 -7.85 17.22 -9.37
N VAL A 111 -8.97 17.64 -10.01
CA VAL A 111 -10.29 17.59 -9.37
C VAL A 111 -10.72 16.15 -9.09
N SER A 112 -10.55 15.25 -10.05
CA SER A 112 -10.96 13.85 -9.94
C SER A 112 -10.17 13.07 -8.89
N ALA A 113 -8.90 13.40 -8.70
CA ALA A 113 -8.06 12.76 -7.69
C ALA A 113 -8.62 12.89 -6.26
N LEU A 114 -9.36 13.97 -5.96
CA LEU A 114 -9.98 14.17 -4.66
C LEU A 114 -11.10 13.16 -4.36
N PHE A 115 -11.77 12.66 -5.41
CA PHE A 115 -12.91 11.76 -5.29
C PHE A 115 -12.56 10.30 -5.56
N LEU A 116 -11.38 10.05 -6.12
CA LEU A 116 -10.99 8.72 -6.59
C LEU A 116 -10.88 7.70 -5.45
N LEU A 117 -10.24 8.07 -4.34
CA LEU A 117 -10.06 7.18 -3.19
C LEU A 117 -11.40 6.77 -2.54
N PRO A 118 -12.33 7.69 -2.21
CA PRO A 118 -13.66 7.33 -1.76
C PRO A 118 -14.42 6.41 -2.72
N LEU A 119 -14.25 6.64 -4.04
CA LEU A 119 -14.87 5.80 -5.06
C LEU A 119 -14.31 4.37 -5.04
N CYS A 120 -12.98 4.25 -4.92
CA CYS A 120 -12.30 2.95 -4.82
C CYS A 120 -12.69 2.19 -3.55
N VAL A 121 -12.88 2.88 -2.43
CA VAL A 121 -13.36 2.25 -1.18
C VAL A 121 -14.79 1.72 -1.34
N ARG A 122 -15.65 2.47 -2.05
CA ARG A 122 -17.08 2.11 -2.21
C ARG A 122 -17.31 1.02 -3.25
N PHE A 123 -16.64 1.08 -4.40
CA PHE A 123 -16.91 0.23 -5.57
C PHE A 123 -15.77 -0.76 -5.88
N GLY A 124 -14.66 -0.66 -5.17
CA GLY A 124 -13.44 -1.42 -5.43
C GLY A 124 -12.56 -0.82 -6.54
N GLY A 125 -11.25 -0.83 -6.34
CA GLY A 125 -10.29 -0.23 -7.28
C GLY A 125 -10.39 -0.79 -8.70
N LYS A 126 -10.60 -2.09 -8.85
CA LYS A 126 -10.80 -2.78 -10.13
C LYS A 126 -11.94 -2.17 -10.94
N ALA A 127 -13.14 -2.06 -10.36
CA ALA A 127 -14.33 -1.57 -11.05
C ALA A 127 -14.18 -0.09 -11.42
N VAL A 128 -13.64 0.72 -10.50
CA VAL A 128 -13.38 2.14 -10.73
C VAL A 128 -12.39 2.33 -11.87
N HIS A 129 -11.26 1.61 -11.85
CA HIS A 129 -10.25 1.73 -12.89
C HIS A 129 -10.76 1.27 -14.26
N ALA A 130 -11.46 0.12 -14.32
CA ALA A 130 -12.08 -0.35 -15.57
C ALA A 130 -13.11 0.65 -16.12
N GLY A 131 -13.95 1.24 -15.25
CA GLY A 131 -14.90 2.28 -15.64
C GLY A 131 -14.22 3.54 -16.18
N CYS A 132 -13.13 3.98 -15.56
CA CYS A 132 -12.33 5.10 -16.03
C CYS A 132 -11.66 4.81 -17.39
N LEU A 133 -11.16 3.58 -17.59
CA LEU A 133 -10.60 3.17 -18.90
C LEU A 133 -11.68 3.11 -20.00
N ALA A 134 -12.87 2.63 -19.69
CA ALA A 134 -14.00 2.64 -20.62
C ALA A 134 -14.44 4.08 -20.96
N LEU A 135 -14.44 4.97 -19.98
CA LEU A 135 -14.78 6.39 -20.18
C LEU A 135 -13.78 7.08 -21.15
N VAL A 136 -12.47 6.88 -20.95
CA VAL A 136 -11.49 7.47 -21.86
C VAL A 136 -11.47 6.80 -23.23
N ALA A 137 -11.81 5.52 -23.33
CA ALA A 137 -11.98 4.84 -24.63
C ALA A 137 -13.06 5.54 -25.47
N VAL A 138 -14.23 5.82 -24.86
CA VAL A 138 -15.30 6.57 -25.50
C VAL A 138 -14.88 8.02 -25.79
N SER A 139 -14.15 8.65 -24.88
CA SER A 139 -13.67 10.03 -25.04
C SER A 139 -12.74 10.18 -26.24
N LEU A 140 -11.78 9.26 -26.44
CA LEU A 140 -10.88 9.31 -27.59
C LEU A 140 -11.59 8.94 -28.90
N ALA A 141 -12.52 8.01 -28.87
CA ALA A 141 -13.37 7.70 -30.02
C ALA A 141 -14.23 8.91 -30.43
N ALA A 142 -14.80 9.61 -29.46
CA ALA A 142 -15.55 10.85 -29.71
C ALA A 142 -14.66 11.98 -30.26
N LEU A 143 -13.44 12.16 -29.68
CA LEU A 143 -12.50 13.17 -30.11
C LEU A 143 -12.17 13.05 -31.60
N SER A 144 -12.05 11.84 -32.13
CA SER A 144 -11.76 11.61 -33.56
C SER A 144 -12.85 12.08 -34.52
N GLN A 145 -14.07 12.34 -34.02
CA GLN A 145 -15.23 12.76 -34.84
C GLN A 145 -15.59 14.23 -34.67
N ILE A 146 -14.96 14.91 -33.71
CA ILE A 146 -15.27 16.33 -33.39
C ILE A 146 -14.56 17.24 -34.40
N THR A 147 -15.36 18.14 -35.01
CA THR A 147 -14.89 19.14 -35.97
C THR A 147 -14.93 20.58 -35.40
N ASN A 148 -15.47 20.78 -34.22
CA ASN A 148 -15.52 22.06 -33.54
C ASN A 148 -14.47 22.13 -32.43
N GLN A 149 -13.59 23.13 -32.47
CA GLN A 149 -12.48 23.26 -31.52
C GLN A 149 -12.93 23.28 -30.05
N TYR A 150 -14.02 23.97 -29.72
CA TYR A 150 -14.47 24.07 -28.32
C TYR A 150 -15.04 22.75 -27.80
N LEU A 151 -15.69 21.98 -28.67
CA LEU A 151 -16.21 20.67 -28.31
C LEU A 151 -15.10 19.63 -28.03
N THR A 152 -13.86 19.84 -28.52
CA THR A 152 -12.72 18.99 -28.20
C THR A 152 -12.36 18.99 -26.71
N LEU A 153 -12.79 20.00 -25.95
CA LEU A 153 -12.58 20.05 -24.49
C LEU A 153 -13.46 19.06 -23.71
N VAL A 154 -14.59 18.62 -24.29
CA VAL A 154 -15.51 17.67 -23.62
C VAL A 154 -14.86 16.30 -23.38
N PRO A 155 -14.22 15.66 -24.36
CA PRO A 155 -13.44 14.43 -24.15
C PRO A 155 -12.31 14.57 -23.12
N MET A 156 -11.78 15.78 -22.91
CA MET A 156 -10.72 16.03 -21.93
C MET A 156 -11.18 15.82 -20.49
N ILE A 157 -12.48 15.95 -20.22
CA ILE A 157 -13.06 15.59 -18.92
C ILE A 157 -12.87 14.09 -18.64
N GLY A 158 -13.26 13.25 -19.59
CA GLY A 158 -13.13 11.80 -19.47
C GLY A 158 -11.65 11.36 -19.40
N LEU A 159 -10.78 11.99 -20.20
CA LEU A 159 -9.34 11.75 -20.15
C LEU A 159 -8.76 12.13 -18.78
N GLY A 160 -9.15 13.28 -18.22
CA GLY A 160 -8.66 13.72 -16.91
C GLY A 160 -9.07 12.78 -15.77
N ILE A 161 -10.34 12.34 -15.75
CA ILE A 161 -10.83 11.36 -14.78
C ILE A 161 -10.03 10.04 -14.89
N ALA A 162 -9.84 9.57 -16.12
CA ALA A 162 -9.11 8.32 -16.35
C ALA A 162 -7.64 8.45 -16.01
N TRP A 163 -7.02 9.58 -16.31
CA TRP A 163 -5.61 9.82 -15.98
C TRP A 163 -5.36 9.79 -14.48
N ALA A 164 -6.23 10.40 -13.67
CA ALA A 164 -6.15 10.29 -12.22
C ALA A 164 -6.18 8.83 -11.75
N SER A 165 -7.06 8.01 -12.36
CA SER A 165 -7.14 6.58 -12.06
C SER A 165 -5.90 5.81 -12.53
N MET A 166 -5.35 6.10 -13.71
CA MET A 166 -4.18 5.42 -14.30
C MET A 166 -2.92 5.59 -13.44
N VAL A 167 -2.72 6.76 -12.85
CA VAL A 167 -1.54 7.05 -12.01
C VAL A 167 -1.71 6.68 -10.55
N GLY A 168 -2.93 6.37 -10.09
CA GLY A 168 -3.21 6.09 -8.68
C GLY A 168 -3.67 4.67 -8.39
N VAL A 169 -4.75 4.23 -9.03
CA VAL A 169 -5.46 3.01 -8.63
C VAL A 169 -4.64 1.72 -8.79
N PRO A 170 -3.90 1.48 -9.89
CA PRO A 170 -3.11 0.26 -10.02
C PRO A 170 -2.00 0.14 -8.97
N TYR A 171 -1.40 1.26 -8.55
CA TYR A 171 -0.39 1.27 -7.48
C TYR A 171 -0.99 0.85 -6.14
N LEU A 172 -2.19 1.35 -5.81
CA LEU A 172 -2.92 0.93 -4.60
C LEU A 172 -3.27 -0.56 -4.65
N MET A 173 -3.72 -1.05 -5.82
CA MET A 173 -4.04 -2.47 -6.00
C MET A 173 -2.81 -3.36 -5.84
N VAL A 174 -1.69 -2.99 -6.46
CA VAL A 174 -0.43 -3.76 -6.33
C VAL A 174 0.08 -3.73 -4.90
N ALA A 175 0.04 -2.57 -4.23
CA ALA A 175 0.46 -2.46 -2.83
C ALA A 175 -0.32 -3.40 -1.89
N SER A 176 -1.60 -3.70 -2.22
CA SER A 176 -2.42 -4.64 -1.45
C SER A 176 -2.18 -6.13 -1.80
N MET A 177 -1.47 -6.42 -2.90
CA MET A 177 -1.25 -7.78 -3.41
C MET A 177 0.14 -8.32 -3.06
N VAL A 178 1.07 -7.47 -2.63
CA VAL A 178 2.49 -7.81 -2.49
C VAL A 178 2.95 -7.71 -1.04
N PRO A 179 3.91 -8.55 -0.62
CA PRO A 179 4.51 -8.46 0.71
C PRO A 179 5.22 -7.12 0.91
N ARG A 180 5.11 -6.55 2.12
CA ARG A 180 5.69 -5.25 2.47
C ARG A 180 7.20 -5.19 2.22
N GLU A 181 7.91 -6.27 2.51
CA GLU A 181 9.37 -6.41 2.38
C GLU A 181 9.84 -6.33 0.91
N ARG A 182 8.96 -6.65 -0.04
CA ARG A 182 9.25 -6.67 -1.48
C ARG A 182 8.51 -5.61 -2.28
N THR A 183 7.80 -4.69 -1.62
CA THR A 183 7.01 -3.64 -2.28
C THR A 183 7.83 -2.85 -3.30
N GLY A 184 9.09 -2.49 -2.96
CA GLY A 184 9.96 -1.75 -3.88
C GLY A 184 10.25 -2.49 -5.19
N VAL A 185 10.51 -3.81 -5.12
CA VAL A 185 10.76 -4.64 -6.32
C VAL A 185 9.51 -4.70 -7.20
N TYR A 186 8.34 -4.95 -6.61
CA TYR A 186 7.09 -5.05 -7.37
C TYR A 186 6.61 -3.70 -7.92
N MET A 187 6.87 -2.58 -7.23
CA MET A 187 6.64 -1.24 -7.78
C MET A 187 7.59 -0.95 -8.97
N GLY A 188 8.83 -1.43 -8.90
CA GLY A 188 9.77 -1.39 -10.03
C GLY A 188 9.25 -2.21 -11.22
N ILE A 189 8.75 -3.43 -11.01
CA ILE A 189 8.13 -4.27 -12.04
C ILE A 189 6.91 -3.57 -12.65
N LEU A 190 6.04 -2.95 -11.82
CA LEU A 190 4.89 -2.20 -12.30
C LEU A 190 5.31 -1.03 -13.22
N ASN A 191 6.38 -0.32 -12.87
CA ASN A 191 6.92 0.73 -13.73
C ASN A 191 7.49 0.17 -15.06
N MET A 192 8.09 -1.03 -15.04
CA MET A 192 8.50 -1.69 -16.29
C MET A 192 7.30 -2.06 -17.16
N MET A 193 6.16 -2.47 -16.56
CA MET A 193 4.90 -2.71 -17.28
C MET A 193 4.32 -1.43 -17.90
N ILE A 194 4.77 -0.24 -17.52
CA ILE A 194 4.48 1.04 -18.18
C ILE A 194 5.41 1.25 -19.37
N VAL A 195 6.72 1.14 -19.12
CA VAL A 195 7.75 1.51 -20.09
C VAL A 195 7.80 0.55 -21.29
N VAL A 196 7.65 -0.77 -21.06
CA VAL A 196 7.73 -1.78 -22.12
C VAL A 196 6.66 -1.57 -23.22
N PRO A 197 5.36 -1.39 -22.91
CA PRO A 197 4.37 -1.07 -23.94
C PRO A 197 4.65 0.22 -24.71
N MET A 198 5.17 1.24 -24.04
CA MET A 198 5.54 2.51 -24.69
C MET A 198 6.67 2.32 -25.69
N LEU A 199 7.69 1.51 -25.34
CA LEU A 199 8.77 1.16 -26.28
C LEU A 199 8.25 0.35 -27.45
N ILE A 200 7.40 -0.65 -27.22
CA ILE A 200 6.79 -1.44 -28.30
C ILE A 200 5.99 -0.52 -29.22
N GLN A 201 5.21 0.42 -28.66
CA GLN A 201 4.46 1.39 -29.45
C GLN A 201 5.39 2.24 -30.32
N THR A 202 6.45 2.79 -29.75
CA THR A 202 7.42 3.63 -30.49
C THR A 202 8.04 2.90 -31.66
N LEU A 203 8.32 1.60 -31.52
CA LEU A 203 8.94 0.80 -32.57
C LEU A 203 7.94 0.30 -33.62
N THR A 204 6.66 0.18 -33.28
CA THR A 204 5.69 -0.50 -34.15
C THR A 204 4.65 0.44 -34.74
N PHE A 205 4.24 1.47 -34.01
CA PHE A 205 3.07 2.25 -34.40
C PHE A 205 3.31 3.19 -35.57
N GLY A 206 4.53 3.64 -35.80
CA GLY A 206 4.85 4.44 -36.99
C GLY A 206 4.52 3.69 -38.29
N TRP A 207 4.93 2.43 -38.38
CA TRP A 207 4.61 1.57 -39.52
C TRP A 207 3.10 1.32 -39.65
N ILE A 208 2.40 1.07 -38.51
CA ILE A 208 0.94 0.90 -38.45
C ILE A 208 0.23 2.16 -38.93
N PHE A 209 0.68 3.32 -38.49
CA PHE A 209 0.10 4.63 -38.83
C PHE A 209 0.18 4.91 -40.33
N GLU A 210 1.34 4.68 -40.94
CA GLU A 210 1.56 4.92 -42.37
C GLU A 210 0.86 3.89 -43.27
N ASN A 211 0.95 2.60 -42.94
CA ASN A 211 0.54 1.54 -43.86
C ASN A 211 -0.90 1.02 -43.61
N LEU A 212 -1.41 1.10 -42.39
CA LEU A 212 -2.74 0.56 -42.04
C LEU A 212 -3.76 1.65 -41.75
N LEU A 213 -3.33 2.80 -41.21
CA LEU A 213 -4.24 3.88 -40.82
C LEU A 213 -4.31 5.02 -41.85
N GLY A 214 -3.54 4.91 -42.95
CA GLY A 214 -3.50 5.90 -44.03
C GLY A 214 -2.97 7.26 -43.60
N SER A 215 -2.06 7.28 -42.61
CA SER A 215 -1.47 8.48 -42.00
C SER A 215 -2.50 9.48 -41.43
N ARG A 216 -3.67 8.98 -41.02
CA ARG A 216 -4.74 9.83 -40.47
C ARG A 216 -4.70 9.84 -38.96
N GLY A 217 -4.56 11.05 -38.39
CA GLY A 217 -4.54 11.25 -36.93
C GLY A 217 -5.84 10.85 -36.26
N THR A 218 -6.98 11.06 -36.92
CA THR A 218 -8.31 10.63 -36.42
C THR A 218 -8.39 9.11 -36.27
N ASN A 219 -7.80 8.33 -37.18
CA ASN A 219 -7.72 6.87 -37.10
C ASN A 219 -6.82 6.43 -35.92
N ALA A 220 -5.73 7.15 -35.68
CA ALA A 220 -4.86 6.88 -34.52
C ALA A 220 -5.65 7.04 -33.18
N MET A 221 -6.49 8.06 -33.05
CA MET A 221 -7.35 8.25 -31.86
C MET A 221 -8.38 7.13 -31.70
N LEU A 222 -8.96 6.65 -32.80
CA LEU A 222 -9.87 5.49 -32.77
C LEU A 222 -9.17 4.21 -32.29
N VAL A 223 -7.97 3.95 -32.77
CA VAL A 223 -7.15 2.80 -32.34
C VAL A 223 -6.79 2.94 -30.86
N ALA A 224 -6.36 4.12 -30.41
CA ALA A 224 -6.08 4.37 -29.00
C ALA A 224 -7.32 4.14 -28.13
N GLY A 225 -8.49 4.63 -28.55
CA GLY A 225 -9.76 4.37 -27.88
C GLY A 225 -10.11 2.87 -27.82
N ALA A 226 -9.94 2.14 -28.91
CA ALA A 226 -10.21 0.70 -28.97
C ALA A 226 -9.28 -0.08 -28.02
N LEU A 227 -7.99 0.25 -27.98
CA LEU A 227 -7.02 -0.36 -27.07
C LEU A 227 -7.34 -0.07 -25.60
N LEU A 228 -7.79 1.14 -25.27
CA LEU A 228 -8.25 1.47 -23.91
C LEU A 228 -9.52 0.69 -23.55
N GLY A 229 -10.41 0.44 -24.51
CA GLY A 229 -11.53 -0.48 -24.35
C GLY A 229 -11.07 -1.90 -24.03
N CYS A 230 -10.06 -2.41 -24.75
CA CYS A 230 -9.44 -3.71 -24.45
C CYS A 230 -8.80 -3.72 -23.04
N ALA A 231 -8.14 -2.63 -22.66
CA ALA A 231 -7.56 -2.47 -21.33
C ALA A 231 -8.65 -2.51 -20.24
N ALA A 232 -9.80 -1.86 -20.46
CA ALA A 232 -10.95 -1.90 -19.55
C ALA A 232 -11.48 -3.33 -19.37
N ILE A 233 -11.62 -4.08 -20.44
CA ILE A 233 -12.04 -5.49 -20.43
C ILE A 233 -11.00 -6.35 -19.70
N ALA A 234 -9.70 -6.19 -20.04
CA ALA A 234 -8.64 -6.92 -19.37
C ALA A 234 -8.60 -6.63 -17.86
N MET A 235 -8.88 -5.40 -17.46
CA MET A 235 -8.96 -5.01 -16.05
C MET A 235 -10.08 -5.73 -15.31
N LEU A 236 -11.20 -6.03 -15.96
CA LEU A 236 -12.29 -6.82 -15.36
C LEU A 236 -11.89 -8.27 -15.04
N TRP A 237 -10.86 -8.81 -15.67
CA TRP A 237 -10.31 -10.14 -15.36
C TRP A 237 -9.32 -10.14 -14.21
N VAL A 238 -8.90 -8.97 -13.74
CA VAL A 238 -8.11 -8.87 -12.52
C VAL A 238 -9.02 -9.27 -11.37
N ASN A 239 -8.75 -10.40 -10.76
CA ASN A 239 -9.36 -10.72 -9.48
C ASN A 239 -8.57 -9.92 -8.43
N PRO A 240 -9.19 -9.01 -7.67
CA PRO A 240 -8.56 -8.55 -6.44
C PRO A 240 -8.20 -9.81 -5.65
N PRO A 241 -7.14 -9.82 -4.86
CA PRO A 241 -6.93 -10.93 -3.96
C PRO A 241 -8.26 -11.15 -3.28
N HIS A 242 -8.81 -12.34 -3.44
CA HIS A 242 -9.96 -12.73 -2.66
C HIS A 242 -9.49 -12.52 -1.24
N SER A 243 -10.23 -11.73 -0.48
CA SER A 243 -10.05 -11.58 0.95
C SER A 243 -10.05 -12.93 1.67
N ASP A 244 -10.05 -14.02 0.93
CA ASP A 244 -10.33 -15.34 1.42
C ASP A 244 -9.24 -16.40 1.24
N GLU A 245 -8.17 -16.21 0.45
CA GLU A 245 -7.18 -17.30 0.33
C GLU A 245 -5.69 -16.92 0.31
N ASP A 246 -5.30 -15.65 0.04
CA ASP A 246 -3.88 -15.29 -0.10
C ASP A 246 -3.44 -13.98 0.58
N SER A 247 -4.27 -13.37 1.41
CA SER A 247 -3.88 -12.17 2.17
C SER A 247 -3.64 -12.51 3.63
N PRO A 248 -2.52 -12.09 4.22
CA PRO A 248 -2.29 -12.24 5.66
C PRO A 248 -3.13 -11.23 6.50
N VAL A 249 -4.18 -10.62 5.93
CA VAL A 249 -5.14 -9.76 6.64
C VAL A 249 -6.48 -10.47 6.63
N MET A 250 -6.80 -11.15 7.74
CA MET A 250 -8.07 -11.83 7.95
C MET A 250 -9.26 -10.86 8.00
N PRO A 251 -10.39 -11.14 7.29
CA PRO A 251 -11.65 -10.46 7.52
C PRO A 251 -12.25 -10.93 8.85
N LEU A 252 -12.70 -9.97 9.66
CA LEU A 252 -13.53 -10.24 10.84
C LEU A 252 -14.89 -10.81 10.38
N GLY A 253 -15.11 -12.10 10.62
CA GLY A 253 -16.42 -12.73 10.62
C GLY A 253 -16.77 -13.59 9.40
N ALA A 254 -16.28 -14.82 9.37
CA ALA A 254 -16.93 -16.00 8.81
C ALA A 254 -16.23 -17.23 9.40
N ASP A 255 -16.94 -18.32 9.58
CA ASP A 255 -16.46 -19.61 10.10
C ASP A 255 -15.20 -20.09 9.37
N ARG A 256 -14.05 -19.52 9.69
CA ARG A 256 -12.75 -20.07 9.39
C ARG A 256 -12.22 -20.71 10.67
N HIS A 257 -11.88 -21.96 10.57
CA HIS A 257 -10.86 -22.52 11.45
C HIS A 257 -9.74 -21.49 11.49
N ILE A 258 -9.58 -20.81 12.63
CA ILE A 258 -8.45 -19.95 12.93
C ILE A 258 -7.25 -20.81 12.61
N THR A 259 -6.48 -20.47 11.57
CA THR A 259 -5.17 -21.11 11.35
C THR A 259 -4.44 -20.90 12.66
N ALA A 260 -4.23 -21.98 13.37
CA ALA A 260 -3.72 -21.93 14.73
C ALA A 260 -2.41 -21.16 14.70
N TYR A 261 -2.32 -20.07 15.44
CA TYR A 261 -1.03 -19.43 15.66
C TYR A 261 -0.12 -20.45 16.33
N ASP A 262 1.05 -20.69 15.78
CA ASP A 262 1.99 -21.61 16.40
C ASP A 262 2.52 -21.06 17.74
N ARG A 263 2.53 -19.73 17.88
CA ARG A 263 3.04 -19.03 19.06
C ARG A 263 2.29 -17.73 19.31
N VAL A 264 1.82 -17.52 20.54
CA VAL A 264 1.17 -16.32 21.02
C VAL A 264 2.09 -15.61 22.01
N VAL A 265 2.48 -14.39 21.73
CA VAL A 265 3.33 -13.55 22.60
C VAL A 265 2.46 -12.52 23.30
N VAL A 266 2.52 -12.42 24.61
CA VAL A 266 1.75 -11.45 25.37
C VAL A 266 2.63 -10.68 26.35
N GLY A 267 2.45 -9.36 26.39
CA GLY A 267 3.14 -8.48 27.33
C GLY A 267 2.40 -8.37 28.65
N SER A 268 3.13 -8.46 29.77
CA SER A 268 2.59 -8.20 31.09
C SER A 268 3.52 -7.33 31.92
N ASP A 269 2.93 -6.33 32.57
CA ASP A 269 3.55 -5.50 33.61
C ASP A 269 2.99 -5.80 34.99
N GLY A 270 2.19 -6.85 35.12
CA GLY A 270 1.52 -7.27 36.36
C GLY A 270 0.32 -6.40 36.77
N SER A 271 -0.12 -5.45 35.92
CA SER A 271 -1.33 -4.68 36.14
C SER A 271 -2.59 -5.51 35.90
N PRO A 272 -3.76 -5.14 36.51
CA PRO A 272 -5.02 -5.84 36.25
C PRO A 272 -5.38 -5.89 34.75
N SER A 273 -5.07 -4.84 34.01
CA SER A 273 -5.26 -4.71 32.57
C SER A 273 -4.38 -5.69 31.79
N ALA A 274 -3.10 -5.83 32.17
CA ALA A 274 -2.20 -6.79 31.57
C ALA A 274 -2.60 -8.25 31.87
N MET A 275 -3.08 -8.52 33.08
CA MET A 275 -3.57 -9.85 33.45
C MET A 275 -4.78 -10.28 32.63
N GLU A 276 -5.70 -9.37 32.32
CA GLU A 276 -6.82 -9.66 31.42
C GLU A 276 -6.33 -9.94 29.97
N ALA A 277 -5.33 -9.18 29.49
CA ALA A 277 -4.71 -9.45 28.19
C ALA A 277 -4.06 -10.84 28.17
N VAL A 278 -3.39 -11.23 29.22
CA VAL A 278 -2.78 -12.57 29.37
C VAL A 278 -3.83 -13.68 29.39
N ARG A 279 -4.93 -13.49 30.11
CA ARG A 279 -6.06 -14.43 30.13
C ARG A 279 -6.64 -14.63 28.73
N ARG A 280 -6.85 -13.56 27.98
CA ARG A 280 -7.33 -13.63 26.59
C ARG A 280 -6.30 -14.27 25.64
N ALA A 281 -5.03 -13.96 25.81
CA ALA A 281 -3.95 -14.61 25.04
C ALA A 281 -3.93 -16.13 25.27
N HIS A 282 -4.15 -16.55 26.53
CA HIS A 282 -4.25 -17.94 26.90
C HIS A 282 -5.46 -18.64 26.25
N GLU A 283 -6.64 -17.99 26.23
CA GLU A 283 -7.83 -18.51 25.53
C GLU A 283 -7.57 -18.69 24.02
N ILE A 284 -6.89 -17.72 23.39
CA ILE A 284 -6.52 -17.79 21.97
C ILE A 284 -5.52 -18.94 21.74
N ALA A 285 -4.49 -19.05 22.57
CA ALA A 285 -3.51 -20.12 22.48
C ALA A 285 -4.14 -21.49 22.68
N ALA A 286 -5.05 -21.63 23.65
CA ALA A 286 -5.78 -22.87 23.94
C ALA A 286 -6.71 -23.29 22.79
N ALA A 287 -7.36 -22.34 22.12
CA ALA A 287 -8.21 -22.61 20.97
C ALA A 287 -7.44 -23.10 19.73
N GLY A 288 -6.18 -22.68 19.59
CA GLY A 288 -5.29 -23.05 18.48
C GLY A 288 -4.25 -24.10 18.81
N GLU A 289 -4.26 -24.69 20.02
CA GLU A 289 -3.20 -25.61 20.53
C GLU A 289 -1.79 -24.99 20.37
N ALA A 290 -1.68 -23.65 20.49
CA ALA A 290 -0.45 -22.89 20.32
C ALA A 290 0.45 -22.93 21.56
N SER A 291 1.72 -22.61 21.38
CA SER A 291 2.60 -22.22 22.49
C SER A 291 2.34 -20.76 22.87
N MET A 292 2.49 -20.42 24.14
CA MET A 292 2.32 -19.08 24.65
C MET A 292 3.60 -18.60 25.33
N VAL A 293 3.98 -17.34 25.10
CA VAL A 293 5.11 -16.69 25.77
C VAL A 293 4.57 -15.46 26.50
N VAL A 294 4.76 -15.41 27.80
CA VAL A 294 4.50 -14.22 28.61
C VAL A 294 5.80 -13.44 28.74
N VAL A 295 5.79 -12.19 28.30
CA VAL A 295 6.97 -11.31 28.29
C VAL A 295 6.78 -10.22 29.33
N THR A 296 7.72 -10.10 30.25
CA THR A 296 7.81 -8.97 31.19
C THR A 296 9.10 -8.22 30.96
N ALA A 297 8.99 -6.96 30.56
CA ALA A 297 10.12 -6.08 30.34
C ALA A 297 10.42 -5.25 31.60
N TYR A 298 11.70 -5.00 31.87
CA TYR A 298 12.11 -4.15 32.99
C TYR A 298 13.29 -3.24 32.60
N ASP A 299 13.40 -2.12 33.30
CA ASP A 299 14.55 -1.24 33.21
C ASP A 299 15.61 -1.68 34.25
N PRO A 300 16.85 -1.97 33.84
CA PRO A 300 17.92 -2.36 34.77
C PRO A 300 18.44 -1.20 35.62
N GLY A 301 18.05 0.04 35.31
CA GLY A 301 18.43 1.23 36.09
C GLY A 301 17.73 1.32 37.45
N GLU A 302 18.17 2.29 38.25
CA GLU A 302 17.51 2.61 39.51
C GLU A 302 16.21 3.40 39.26
N PRO A 303 15.15 3.20 40.08
CA PRO A 303 13.95 4.00 39.95
C PRO A 303 14.26 5.49 40.18
N PRO A 304 13.72 6.40 39.35
CA PRO A 304 13.93 7.82 39.53
C PRO A 304 13.44 8.31 40.93
N GLU A 305 14.19 9.22 41.52
CA GLU A 305 13.75 9.85 42.78
C GLU A 305 12.41 10.57 42.58
N GLN A 306 11.60 10.64 43.64
CA GLN A 306 10.24 11.20 43.63
C GLN A 306 10.22 12.67 43.21
N GLY A 307 10.32 12.96 41.94
CA GLY A 307 10.33 14.30 41.35
C GLY A 307 10.50 14.30 39.85
N ASP A 308 11.17 13.32 39.28
CA ASP A 308 11.51 13.23 37.86
C ASP A 308 10.66 12.21 37.08
N LEU A 309 9.35 12.15 37.36
CA LEU A 309 8.43 11.39 36.53
C LEU A 309 8.22 12.13 35.19
N VAL A 310 9.20 12.03 34.32
CA VAL A 310 9.09 12.50 32.94
C VAL A 310 8.05 11.65 32.22
N ALA A 311 6.92 12.27 31.93
CA ALA A 311 5.88 11.83 31.00
C ALA A 311 5.42 10.37 31.12
N GLY A 312 4.61 10.02 32.14
CA GLY A 312 3.54 9.01 32.04
C GLY A 312 3.93 7.55 31.80
N ARG A 313 5.20 7.17 31.84
CA ARG A 313 5.63 5.77 31.69
C ARG A 313 6.06 5.20 33.05
N ARG A 314 5.13 4.55 33.76
CA ARG A 314 5.53 3.66 34.87
C ARG A 314 6.18 2.42 34.27
N ARG A 315 7.48 2.24 34.48
CA ARG A 315 8.25 1.05 34.13
C ARG A 315 8.47 0.19 35.36
N LEU A 316 8.68 -1.11 35.16
CA LEU A 316 9.21 -1.97 36.20
C LEU A 316 10.72 -1.75 36.27
N TYR A 317 11.22 -1.41 37.45
CA TYR A 317 12.65 -1.23 37.70
C TYR A 317 13.19 -2.43 38.47
N GLY A 318 14.26 -3.01 37.94
CA GLY A 318 14.94 -4.15 38.55
C GLY A 318 14.30 -5.51 38.23
N LYS A 319 15.15 -6.51 38.18
CA LYS A 319 14.77 -7.90 37.81
C LYS A 319 13.84 -8.55 38.83
N GLU A 320 13.90 -8.19 40.11
CA GLU A 320 13.04 -8.78 41.15
C GLU A 320 11.58 -8.30 40.97
N ALA A 321 11.37 -7.02 40.73
CA ALA A 321 10.03 -6.50 40.47
C ALA A 321 9.39 -7.13 39.22
N ALA A 322 10.19 -7.38 38.19
CA ALA A 322 9.73 -8.08 36.99
C ALA A 322 9.40 -9.57 37.27
N ARG A 323 10.16 -10.24 38.12
CA ARG A 323 9.85 -11.62 38.54
C ARG A 323 8.55 -11.68 39.34
N ASP A 324 8.33 -10.76 40.26
CA ASP A 324 7.11 -10.71 41.06
C ASP A 324 5.88 -10.41 40.18
N ALA A 325 6.01 -9.53 39.20
CA ALA A 325 4.96 -9.27 38.22
C ALA A 325 4.66 -10.52 37.38
N MET A 326 5.70 -11.20 36.86
CA MET A 326 5.57 -12.44 36.13
C MET A 326 4.89 -13.53 36.96
N HIS A 327 5.32 -13.76 38.24
CA HIS A 327 4.73 -14.75 39.11
C HIS A 327 3.23 -14.49 39.36
N ARG A 328 2.85 -13.27 39.59
CA ARG A 328 1.41 -12.90 39.73
C ARG A 328 0.63 -13.18 38.48
N THR A 329 1.23 -12.89 37.31
CA THR A 329 0.59 -13.06 36.00
C THR A 329 0.32 -14.51 35.67
N VAL A 330 1.25 -15.40 35.99
CA VAL A 330 1.21 -16.82 35.54
C VAL A 330 0.53 -17.73 36.59
N ALA A 331 0.37 -17.28 37.83
CA ALA A 331 -0.15 -18.10 38.95
C ALA A 331 -1.52 -18.74 38.65
N ASP A 332 -2.37 -18.08 37.87
CA ASP A 332 -3.75 -18.52 37.58
C ASP A 332 -3.88 -19.20 36.18
N LEU A 333 -2.77 -19.37 35.42
CA LEU A 333 -2.79 -19.99 34.11
C LEU A 333 -2.74 -21.51 34.20
N THR A 334 -3.88 -22.15 34.32
CA THR A 334 -4.01 -23.60 34.29
C THR A 334 -4.90 -24.06 33.15
N SER A 335 -4.31 -24.63 32.09
CA SER A 335 -5.08 -25.30 31.04
C SER A 335 -4.25 -26.38 30.36
N ASP A 336 -4.79 -27.56 30.25
CA ASP A 336 -4.22 -28.71 29.54
C ASP A 336 -4.24 -28.56 28.00
N ARG A 337 -4.79 -27.46 27.48
CA ARG A 337 -5.00 -27.23 26.03
C ARG A 337 -3.93 -26.34 25.39
N VAL A 338 -3.11 -25.64 26.15
CA VAL A 338 -1.99 -24.85 25.62
C VAL A 338 -0.77 -25.74 25.50
N ARG A 339 -0.10 -25.73 24.35
CA ARG A 339 1.06 -26.60 24.07
C ARG A 339 2.20 -26.39 25.08
N SER A 340 2.52 -25.13 25.38
CA SER A 340 3.49 -24.73 26.41
C SER A 340 3.24 -23.28 26.81
N VAL A 341 3.54 -22.93 28.06
CA VAL A 341 3.58 -21.55 28.55
C VAL A 341 5.03 -21.25 28.95
N GLU A 342 5.68 -20.38 28.20
CA GLU A 342 7.04 -19.92 28.45
C GLU A 342 6.99 -18.54 29.13
N GLN A 343 8.00 -18.23 29.94
CA GLN A 343 8.14 -16.96 30.65
C GLN A 343 9.46 -16.32 30.24
N ASP A 344 9.40 -15.09 29.75
CA ASP A 344 10.59 -14.34 29.34
C ASP A 344 10.64 -12.99 30.07
N ILE A 345 11.75 -12.75 30.76
CA ILE A 345 12.00 -11.53 31.54
C ILE A 345 13.15 -10.79 30.90
N VAL A 346 12.86 -9.71 30.20
CA VAL A 346 13.80 -9.01 29.30
C VAL A 346 14.17 -7.64 29.88
N ALA A 347 15.48 -7.36 29.90
CA ALA A 347 16.02 -6.05 30.28
C ALA A 347 16.01 -5.10 29.08
N ALA A 348 14.84 -4.59 28.70
CA ALA A 348 14.65 -3.72 27.54
C ALA A 348 13.39 -2.85 27.69
N ASP A 349 13.18 -1.94 26.72
CA ASP A 349 11.89 -1.25 26.56
C ASP A 349 10.78 -2.29 26.26
N PRO A 350 9.57 -2.14 26.82
CA PRO A 350 8.48 -3.10 26.59
C PRO A 350 8.13 -3.35 25.12
N VAL A 351 8.25 -2.34 24.26
CA VAL A 351 7.99 -2.48 22.81
C VAL A 351 9.08 -3.32 22.17
N GLU A 352 10.35 -3.00 22.48
CA GLU A 352 11.52 -3.71 21.95
C GLU A 352 11.51 -5.18 22.40
N ALA A 353 11.25 -5.45 23.69
CA ALA A 353 11.16 -6.80 24.24
C ALA A 353 10.09 -7.64 23.53
N LEU A 354 8.89 -7.09 23.32
CA LEU A 354 7.79 -7.81 22.67
C LEU A 354 8.09 -8.08 21.19
N LEU A 355 8.64 -7.10 20.48
CA LEU A 355 9.00 -7.27 19.06
C LEU A 355 10.14 -8.27 18.88
N GLU A 356 11.15 -8.23 19.75
CA GLU A 356 12.27 -9.19 19.72
C GLU A 356 11.79 -10.63 19.95
N VAL A 357 10.97 -10.87 20.97
CA VAL A 357 10.44 -12.21 21.26
C VAL A 357 9.53 -12.68 20.14
N ALA A 358 8.69 -11.83 19.59
CA ALA A 358 7.84 -12.18 18.44
C ALA A 358 8.66 -12.45 17.17
N HIS A 359 9.85 -11.84 17.00
CA HIS A 359 10.70 -12.04 15.83
C HIS A 359 11.39 -13.41 15.80
N ARG A 360 11.59 -14.05 16.93
CA ARG A 360 12.28 -15.36 16.99
C ARG A 360 11.53 -16.46 16.23
N ASP A 361 10.19 -16.34 16.13
CA ASP A 361 9.34 -17.39 15.55
C ASP A 361 8.37 -16.79 14.51
N HIS A 362 8.51 -17.19 13.27
CA HIS A 362 7.63 -16.78 12.18
C HIS A 362 6.17 -17.23 12.48
N GLY A 363 5.20 -16.31 12.35
CA GLY A 363 3.79 -16.62 12.55
C GLY A 363 3.27 -16.35 13.95
N SER A 364 4.00 -15.62 14.78
CA SER A 364 3.57 -15.20 16.11
C SER A 364 2.40 -14.21 16.07
N LEU A 365 1.53 -14.29 17.06
CA LEU A 365 0.55 -13.28 17.39
C LEU A 365 1.04 -12.50 18.62
N ILE A 366 1.00 -11.17 18.56
CA ILE A 366 1.23 -10.33 19.74
C ILE A 366 -0.11 -9.91 20.35
N VAL A 367 -0.28 -10.15 21.65
CA VAL A 367 -1.44 -9.71 22.44
C VAL A 367 -1.01 -8.67 23.45
N VAL A 368 -1.68 -7.53 23.48
CA VAL A 368 -1.41 -6.44 24.45
C VAL A 368 -2.72 -5.87 24.99
N GLY A 369 -2.69 -5.40 26.24
CA GLY A 369 -3.78 -4.61 26.79
C GLY A 369 -3.84 -3.22 26.15
N ASN A 370 -5.01 -2.61 26.07
CA ASN A 370 -5.15 -1.25 25.56
C ASN A 370 -4.51 -0.20 26.50
N ARG A 371 -4.33 -0.52 27.77
CA ARG A 371 -3.69 0.32 28.80
C ARG A 371 -2.69 -0.49 29.62
N GLY A 372 -1.69 0.14 30.19
CA GLY A 372 -0.72 -0.41 31.14
C GLY A 372 -0.51 0.56 32.30
N LEU A 373 0.48 0.29 33.16
CA LEU A 373 0.80 1.07 34.39
C LEU A 373 1.01 2.58 34.16
N GLY A 374 1.24 3.02 32.92
CA GLY A 374 1.51 4.42 32.56
C GLY A 374 0.41 5.12 31.75
N ALA A 375 -0.80 4.55 31.64
CA ALA A 375 -1.87 5.15 30.86
C ALA A 375 -2.54 6.32 31.61
N HIS A 376 -2.74 7.46 30.91
CA HIS A 376 -3.53 8.57 31.45
C HIS A 376 -5.03 8.34 31.26
N GLU A 377 -5.83 8.88 32.20
CA GLU A 377 -7.29 8.90 32.09
C GLU A 377 -7.70 9.66 30.82
N GLY A 378 -8.49 9.01 29.94
CA GLY A 378 -8.99 9.59 28.70
C GLY A 378 -8.26 9.14 27.40
N GLU A 379 -7.11 8.47 27.48
CA GLU A 379 -6.50 7.88 26.29
C GLU A 379 -7.13 6.51 25.94
N ALA A 380 -7.61 6.39 24.70
CA ALA A 380 -8.18 5.12 24.20
C ALA A 380 -7.12 4.02 24.04
N LEU A 381 -5.86 4.39 23.82
CA LEU A 381 -4.74 3.47 23.58
C LEU A 381 -3.46 3.98 24.24
N GLY A 382 -2.84 3.17 25.10
CA GLY A 382 -1.56 3.49 25.73
C GLY A 382 -0.39 3.53 24.73
N SER A 383 0.80 3.95 25.21
CA SER A 383 2.00 4.10 24.35
C SER A 383 2.47 2.76 23.77
N VAL A 384 2.52 1.70 24.56
CA VAL A 384 3.00 0.37 24.14
C VAL A 384 2.13 -0.23 23.02
N PRO A 385 0.80 -0.39 23.16
CA PRO A 385 -0.01 -0.94 22.07
C PRO A 385 0.02 -0.06 20.82
N ARG A 386 0.14 1.26 20.95
CA ARG A 386 0.24 2.18 19.82
C ARG A 386 1.54 1.98 19.03
N GLU A 387 2.66 1.77 19.70
CA GLU A 387 3.96 1.54 19.08
C GLU A 387 4.08 0.12 18.52
N ILE A 388 3.52 -0.90 19.20
CA ILE A 388 3.46 -2.28 18.68
C ILE A 388 2.65 -2.32 17.37
N LEU A 389 1.47 -1.69 17.30
CA LEU A 389 0.66 -1.61 16.08
C LEU A 389 1.39 -0.98 14.88
N LYS A 390 2.36 -0.09 15.15
CA LYS A 390 3.16 0.55 14.10
C LYS A 390 4.32 -0.30 13.60
N ASN A 391 4.90 -1.10 14.49
CA ASN A 391 6.21 -1.73 14.29
C ASN A 391 6.14 -3.26 14.23
N ALA A 392 5.00 -3.87 14.57
CA ALA A 392 4.84 -5.31 14.50
C ALA A 392 4.83 -5.79 13.04
N TYR A 393 5.50 -6.90 12.80
CA TYR A 393 5.55 -7.63 11.51
C TYR A 393 4.66 -8.90 11.56
N CYS A 394 3.91 -9.12 12.64
CA CYS A 394 2.94 -10.18 12.84
C CYS A 394 1.59 -9.59 13.27
N ASP A 395 0.58 -10.43 13.42
CA ASP A 395 -0.74 -10.02 13.89
C ASP A 395 -0.70 -9.43 15.29
N VAL A 396 -1.51 -8.41 15.56
CA VAL A 396 -1.60 -7.77 16.87
C VAL A 396 -3.05 -7.71 17.31
N VAL A 397 -3.32 -8.26 18.49
CA VAL A 397 -4.61 -8.15 19.15
C VAL A 397 -4.48 -7.21 20.35
N VAL A 398 -5.28 -6.16 20.36
CA VAL A 398 -5.38 -5.24 21.51
C VAL A 398 -6.62 -5.55 22.29
N ILE A 399 -6.45 -5.94 23.54
CA ILE A 399 -7.54 -6.27 24.46
C ILE A 399 -8.02 -4.99 25.15
N GLN A 400 -9.31 -4.70 25.04
CA GLN A 400 -9.92 -3.56 25.71
C GLN A 400 -10.21 -3.93 27.17
N THR A 401 -9.58 -3.23 28.10
CA THR A 401 -9.63 -3.50 29.53
C THR A 401 -10.22 -2.33 30.33
N SER A 402 -10.86 -1.37 29.66
CA SER A 402 -11.31 -0.10 30.24
C SER A 402 -12.35 -0.21 31.35
N ASP A 403 -13.03 -1.35 31.49
CA ASP A 403 -14.11 -1.53 32.45
C ASP A 403 -13.62 -2.05 33.82
N LEU A 404 -12.36 -2.43 33.94
CA LEU A 404 -11.82 -3.01 35.18
C LEU A 404 -11.33 -1.96 36.17
N ASP A 405 -10.93 -0.77 35.70
CA ASP A 405 -10.40 0.30 36.54
C ASP A 405 -11.51 1.10 37.30
N GLN A 406 -12.81 0.89 36.96
CA GLN A 406 -13.93 1.56 37.65
C GLN A 406 -14.51 0.78 38.84
N LYS A 407 -13.97 -0.38 39.18
CA LYS A 407 -14.50 -1.26 40.25
C LYS A 407 -13.55 -1.46 41.43
N VAL A 408 -12.52 -0.61 41.60
CA VAL A 408 -11.67 -0.63 42.80
C VAL A 408 -11.77 0.70 43.53
#